data_bfe6d0086c0b1b4f98ef18bbae0f5c28
#
_entry.id   bfe6d0086c0b1b4f98ef18bbae0f5c28
#
_cell.length_a   1.000
_cell.length_b   1.000
_cell.length_c   1.000
_cell.angle_alpha   90.00
_cell.angle_beta   90.00
_cell.angle_gamma   90.00
#
_symmetry.space_group_name_H-M   'P 1'
#
loop_
_entity.id
_entity.type
_entity.pdbx_description
1 polymer ?
#
loop_
_entity_poly.entity_id
_entity_poly.type
_entity_poly.pdbx_seq_one_letter_code
_entity_poly.pdbx_strand_id
1 'polypeptide(L)'
;MRSILLVAAAALTARDAAGQSRQAFRFAEATIAQVHTALRQRTMTCHAIVAGYLARIDAYDKRGPAINAIILTNPKALSIADSLDRQFAATRTLGGALFCIPVIVKDNFQTAGLQTTAGSLALRGWTPREDATMVRRLEDAGAI
;
A
#
# COMPACT_ATOMS: atom_id res chain seq x y z
N MET A 1 42.08 -24.20 -61.28
CA MET A 1 42.08 -23.41 -60.02
C MET A 1 40.61 -23.15 -59.70
N ARG A 2 40.07 -23.87 -58.70
CA ARG A 2 38.67 -23.76 -58.26
C ARG A 2 38.65 -23.06 -56.91
N SER A 3 38.14 -21.85 -56.86
CA SER A 3 37.94 -21.08 -55.60
C SER A 3 36.67 -21.56 -54.94
N ILE A 4 36.78 -22.07 -53.70
CA ILE A 4 35.65 -22.46 -52.86
C ILE A 4 35.34 -21.24 -51.95
N LEU A 5 34.15 -20.64 -52.19
CA LEU A 5 33.59 -19.62 -51.30
C LEU A 5 32.93 -20.31 -50.07
N LEU A 6 33.50 -20.09 -48.89
CA LEU A 6 32.88 -20.46 -47.63
C LEU A 6 31.87 -19.38 -47.23
N VAL A 7 30.57 -19.70 -47.26
CA VAL A 7 29.53 -18.87 -46.68
C VAL A 7 29.36 -19.24 -45.20
N ALA A 8 29.80 -18.34 -44.33
CA ALA A 8 29.57 -18.48 -42.89
C ALA A 8 28.14 -18.02 -42.58
N ALA A 9 27.24 -18.98 -42.25
CA ALA A 9 25.91 -18.69 -41.72
C ALA A 9 26.02 -18.29 -40.25
N ALA A 10 25.84 -16.99 -39.97
CA ALA A 10 25.67 -16.51 -38.61
C ALA A 10 24.27 -16.83 -38.10
N ALA A 11 24.15 -17.84 -37.25
CA ALA A 11 22.90 -18.13 -36.54
C ALA A 11 22.67 -17.05 -35.48
N LEU A 12 21.76 -16.10 -35.73
CA LEU A 12 21.21 -15.23 -34.71
C LEU A 12 20.35 -16.09 -33.76
N THR A 13 20.87 -16.41 -32.59
CA THR A 13 20.06 -16.91 -31.48
C THR A 13 19.23 -15.75 -30.94
N ALA A 14 17.99 -15.64 -31.38
CA ALA A 14 16.98 -14.83 -30.69
C ALA A 14 16.82 -15.39 -29.28
N ARG A 15 17.40 -14.68 -28.29
CA ARG A 15 17.06 -14.91 -26.90
C ARG A 15 15.62 -14.43 -26.74
N ASP A 16 14.71 -15.37 -26.63
CA ASP A 16 13.38 -15.13 -26.12
C ASP A 16 13.54 -14.52 -24.72
N ALA A 17 13.42 -13.18 -24.65
CA ALA A 17 13.15 -12.48 -23.43
C ALA A 17 11.72 -12.86 -23.04
N ALA A 18 11.57 -14.06 -22.46
CA ALA A 18 10.34 -14.46 -21.80
C ALA A 18 10.05 -13.37 -20.76
N GLY A 19 9.12 -12.48 -21.10
CA GLY A 19 8.62 -11.46 -20.22
C GLY A 19 8.08 -12.17 -18.98
N GLN A 20 8.86 -12.18 -17.90
CA GLN A 20 8.34 -12.54 -16.59
C GLN A 20 7.14 -11.63 -16.37
N SER A 21 5.94 -12.15 -16.52
CA SER A 21 4.72 -11.45 -16.16
C SER A 21 4.90 -11.02 -14.70
N ARG A 22 5.08 -9.71 -14.46
CA ARG A 22 5.14 -9.18 -13.10
C ARG A 22 3.85 -9.59 -12.44
N GLN A 23 3.94 -10.58 -11.56
CA GLN A 23 2.77 -11.06 -10.83
C GLN A 23 2.17 -9.87 -10.09
N ALA A 24 0.89 -9.58 -10.37
CA ALA A 24 0.19 -8.47 -9.76
C ALA A 24 0.21 -8.61 -8.22
N PHE A 25 0.42 -7.51 -7.52
CA PHE A 25 0.44 -7.51 -6.05
C PHE A 25 -0.91 -8.01 -5.52
N ARG A 26 -0.87 -9.04 -4.68
CA ARG A 26 -2.06 -9.62 -4.07
C ARG A 26 -2.37 -8.92 -2.75
N PHE A 27 -3.43 -8.11 -2.72
CA PHE A 27 -3.86 -7.38 -1.52
C PHE A 27 -4.46 -8.28 -0.44
N ALA A 28 -5.18 -9.34 -0.85
CA ALA A 28 -5.79 -10.26 0.10
C ALA A 28 -4.70 -11.03 0.86
N GLU A 29 -4.77 -10.98 2.19
CA GLU A 29 -3.83 -11.65 3.10
C GLU A 29 -2.35 -11.24 2.91
N ALA A 30 -2.11 -10.05 2.36
CA ALA A 30 -0.75 -9.54 2.22
C ALA A 30 -0.12 -9.33 3.60
N THR A 31 1.05 -9.91 3.81
CA THR A 31 1.82 -9.70 5.03
C THR A 31 2.60 -8.38 4.98
N ILE A 32 2.97 -7.84 6.14
CA ILE A 32 3.86 -6.67 6.25
C ILE A 32 5.14 -6.89 5.45
N ALA A 33 5.72 -8.09 5.55
CA ALA A 33 6.95 -8.44 4.82
C ALA A 33 6.78 -8.38 3.30
N GLN A 34 5.62 -8.82 2.77
CA GLN A 34 5.32 -8.74 1.34
C GLN A 34 5.15 -7.28 0.89
N VAL A 35 4.44 -6.45 1.66
CA VAL A 35 4.32 -5.01 1.39
C VAL A 35 5.70 -4.36 1.35
N HIS A 36 6.51 -4.57 2.38
CA HIS A 36 7.85 -4.01 2.47
C HIS A 36 8.78 -4.51 1.33
N THR A 37 8.64 -5.76 0.92
CA THR A 37 9.38 -6.31 -0.22
C THR A 37 8.97 -5.61 -1.52
N ALA A 38 7.67 -5.43 -1.75
CA ALA A 38 7.16 -4.72 -2.93
C ALA A 38 7.66 -3.27 -3.00
N LEU A 39 7.70 -2.56 -1.86
CA LEU A 39 8.24 -1.20 -1.77
C LEU A 39 9.75 -1.18 -2.08
N ARG A 40 10.55 -2.06 -1.45
CA ARG A 40 12.01 -2.13 -1.69
C ARG A 40 12.34 -2.46 -3.15
N GLN A 41 11.58 -3.37 -3.76
CA GLN A 41 11.73 -3.76 -5.17
C GLN A 41 11.10 -2.74 -6.14
N ARG A 42 10.40 -1.72 -5.63
CA ARG A 42 9.68 -0.71 -6.41
C ARG A 42 8.67 -1.32 -7.39
N THR A 43 8.12 -2.46 -7.05
CA THR A 43 7.00 -3.06 -7.78
C THR A 43 5.67 -2.43 -7.40
N MET A 44 5.61 -1.83 -6.19
CA MET A 44 4.49 -1.02 -5.70
C MET A 44 5.03 0.26 -5.06
N THR A 45 4.19 1.30 -5.04
CA THR A 45 4.36 2.52 -4.23
C THR A 45 3.44 2.45 -3.01
N CYS A 46 3.72 3.25 -1.99
CA CYS A 46 2.83 3.39 -0.84
C CYS A 46 1.45 3.89 -1.27
N HIS A 47 1.41 4.89 -2.16
CA HIS A 47 0.17 5.37 -2.78
C HIS A 47 -0.64 4.23 -3.40
N ALA A 48 -0.02 3.40 -4.25
CA ALA A 48 -0.70 2.31 -4.92
C ALA A 48 -1.23 1.25 -3.94
N ILE A 49 -0.50 0.97 -2.85
CA ILE A 49 -0.94 0.05 -1.79
C ILE A 49 -2.18 0.61 -1.08
N VAL A 50 -2.13 1.86 -0.63
CA VAL A 50 -3.26 2.49 0.07
C VAL A 50 -4.46 2.63 -0.84
N ALA A 51 -4.29 3.09 -2.08
CA ALA A 51 -5.36 3.18 -3.08
C ALA A 51 -6.03 1.82 -3.34
N GLY A 52 -5.23 0.75 -3.41
CA GLY A 52 -5.75 -0.61 -3.59
C GLY A 52 -6.61 -1.07 -2.40
N TYR A 53 -6.22 -0.79 -1.16
CA TYR A 53 -7.04 -1.11 0.00
C TYR A 53 -8.30 -0.24 0.08
N LEU A 54 -8.23 1.06 -0.24
CA LEU A 54 -9.41 1.92 -0.32
C LEU A 54 -10.40 1.43 -1.38
N ALA A 55 -9.92 1.01 -2.55
CA ALA A 55 -10.77 0.41 -3.57
C ALA A 55 -11.42 -0.90 -3.10
N ARG A 56 -10.74 -1.71 -2.29
CA ARG A 56 -11.32 -2.91 -1.68
C ARG A 56 -12.39 -2.58 -0.65
N ILE A 57 -12.18 -1.55 0.19
CA ILE A 57 -13.21 -1.05 1.11
C ILE A 57 -14.46 -0.65 0.32
N ASP A 58 -14.31 0.14 -0.74
CA ASP A 58 -15.43 0.54 -1.57
C ASP A 58 -16.15 -0.67 -2.19
N ALA A 59 -15.40 -1.63 -2.75
CA ALA A 59 -15.97 -2.78 -3.44
C ALA A 59 -16.69 -3.79 -2.52
N TYR A 60 -16.21 -4.00 -1.30
CA TYR A 60 -16.68 -5.07 -0.43
C TYR A 60 -17.42 -4.57 0.81
N ASP A 61 -17.03 -3.40 1.33
CA ASP A 61 -17.59 -2.84 2.55
C ASP A 61 -18.78 -1.91 2.25
N LYS A 62 -18.68 -1.09 1.21
CA LYS A 62 -19.70 -0.11 0.84
C LYS A 62 -20.60 -0.59 -0.29
N ARG A 63 -20.09 -1.44 -1.17
CA ARG A 63 -20.81 -2.07 -2.29
C ARG A 63 -20.68 -3.57 -2.22
N GLY A 64 -21.11 -4.29 -3.24
CA GLY A 64 -21.05 -5.75 -3.31
C GLY A 64 -21.68 -6.41 -2.08
N PRO A 65 -20.92 -7.15 -1.26
CA PRO A 65 -21.42 -7.78 -0.04
C PRO A 65 -21.95 -6.78 1.00
N ALA A 66 -21.56 -5.52 0.92
CA ALA A 66 -21.97 -4.44 1.81
C ALA A 66 -21.74 -4.79 3.30
N ILE A 67 -20.54 -5.22 3.65
CA ILE A 67 -20.16 -5.66 5.01
C ILE A 67 -20.41 -4.55 6.02
N ASN A 68 -20.18 -3.28 5.60
CA ASN A 68 -20.41 -2.06 6.39
C ASN A 68 -19.71 -2.06 7.75
N ALA A 69 -18.48 -2.60 7.80
CA ALA A 69 -17.63 -2.64 8.98
C ALA A 69 -16.79 -1.37 9.16
N ILE A 70 -16.50 -0.65 8.08
CA ILE A 70 -15.71 0.58 8.10
C ILE A 70 -16.63 1.78 8.26
N ILE A 71 -16.52 2.48 9.37
CA ILE A 71 -17.33 3.68 9.65
C ILE A 71 -16.82 4.86 8.85
N LEU A 72 -15.49 5.07 8.85
CA LEU A 72 -14.83 6.23 8.24
C LEU A 72 -13.48 5.81 7.66
N THR A 73 -13.12 6.38 6.52
CA THR A 73 -11.77 6.30 5.96
C THR A 73 -11.07 7.65 6.17
N ASN A 74 -9.77 7.62 6.46
CA ASN A 74 -8.98 8.83 6.61
C ASN A 74 -8.88 9.57 5.26
N PRO A 75 -9.44 10.79 5.12
CA PRO A 75 -9.39 11.53 3.86
C PRO A 75 -7.96 11.94 3.48
N LYS A 76 -7.01 11.90 4.41
CA LYS A 76 -5.59 12.21 4.18
C LYS A 76 -4.75 10.97 3.85
N ALA A 77 -5.33 9.77 3.84
CA ALA A 77 -4.55 8.52 3.68
C ALA A 77 -3.64 8.53 2.44
N LEU A 78 -4.14 8.99 1.28
CA LEU A 78 -3.33 9.06 0.06
C LEU A 78 -2.22 10.12 0.14
N SER A 79 -2.50 11.28 0.72
CA SER A 79 -1.48 12.33 0.88
C SER A 79 -0.38 11.93 1.88
N ILE A 80 -0.71 11.14 2.91
CA ILE A 80 0.25 10.54 3.82
C ILE A 80 1.09 9.51 3.06
N ALA A 81 0.47 8.64 2.27
CA ALA A 81 1.16 7.66 1.44
C ALA A 81 2.15 8.31 0.47
N ASP A 82 1.75 9.42 -0.19
CA ASP A 82 2.64 10.21 -1.06
C ASP A 82 3.85 10.78 -0.30
N SER A 83 3.66 11.16 0.96
CA SER A 83 4.74 11.66 1.81
C SER A 83 5.72 10.55 2.16
N LEU A 84 5.23 9.35 2.47
CA LEU A 84 6.05 8.17 2.71
C LEU A 84 6.80 7.72 1.44
N ASP A 85 6.17 7.79 0.28
CA ASP A 85 6.85 7.51 -1.00
C ASP A 85 8.01 8.49 -1.25
N ARG A 86 7.82 9.79 -0.99
CA ARG A 86 8.89 10.78 -1.06
C ARG A 86 10.02 10.51 -0.06
N GLN A 87 9.67 10.18 1.18
CA GLN A 87 10.65 9.80 2.21
C GLN A 87 11.47 8.59 1.77
N PHE A 88 10.83 7.54 1.30
CA PHE A 88 11.51 6.33 0.81
C PHE A 88 12.37 6.63 -0.43
N ALA A 89 11.91 7.48 -1.33
CA ALA A 89 12.70 7.89 -2.50
C ALA A 89 13.99 8.60 -2.11
N ALA A 90 13.94 9.44 -1.07
CA ALA A 90 15.10 10.19 -0.57
C ALA A 90 16.07 9.33 0.24
N THR A 91 15.57 8.49 1.14
CA THR A 91 16.40 7.79 2.14
C THR A 91 16.75 6.35 1.76
N ARG A 92 15.95 5.73 0.89
CA ARG A 92 16.02 4.30 0.53
C ARG A 92 15.82 3.35 1.73
N THR A 93 15.34 3.88 2.84
CA THR A 93 15.04 3.13 4.05
C THR A 93 13.56 3.21 4.40
N LEU A 94 13.01 2.13 4.93
CA LEU A 94 11.67 2.14 5.51
C LEU A 94 11.76 2.84 6.88
N GLY A 95 10.93 3.84 7.10
CA GLY A 95 10.97 4.69 8.29
C GLY A 95 10.46 4.05 9.58
N GLY A 96 9.95 2.81 9.53
CA GLY A 96 9.45 2.11 10.71
C GLY A 96 8.95 0.70 10.38
N ALA A 97 8.64 -0.05 11.44
CA ALA A 97 8.20 -1.45 11.32
C ALA A 97 6.85 -1.60 10.60
N LEU A 98 6.02 -0.55 10.61
CA LEU A 98 4.73 -0.49 9.93
C LEU A 98 4.72 0.48 8.76
N PHE A 99 5.88 0.84 8.23
CA PHE A 99 6.00 1.79 7.13
C PHE A 99 5.06 1.44 5.97
N CYS A 100 4.12 2.35 5.67
CA CYS A 100 3.13 2.17 4.61
C CYS A 100 2.15 0.99 4.82
N ILE A 101 1.88 0.62 6.07
CA ILE A 101 0.88 -0.40 6.38
C ILE A 101 -0.44 0.28 6.74
N PRO A 102 -1.52 0.13 5.92
CA PRO A 102 -2.83 0.62 6.29
C PRO A 102 -3.38 -0.16 7.49
N VAL A 103 -3.89 0.57 8.48
CA VAL A 103 -4.40 -0.02 9.72
C VAL A 103 -5.86 0.38 9.92
N ILE A 104 -6.68 -0.57 10.37
CA ILE A 104 -8.05 -0.28 10.81
C ILE A 104 -8.03 -0.11 12.33
N VAL A 105 -8.45 1.06 12.80
CA VAL A 105 -8.54 1.39 14.21
C VAL A 105 -10.01 1.37 14.62
N LYS A 106 -10.31 0.74 15.77
CA LYS A 106 -11.68 0.71 16.28
C LYS A 106 -12.11 2.11 16.73
N ASP A 107 -13.39 2.45 16.48
CA ASP A 107 -13.97 3.78 16.76
C ASP A 107 -14.03 4.18 18.26
N ASN A 108 -13.45 3.41 19.15
CA ASN A 108 -13.25 3.76 20.55
C ASN A 108 -11.83 4.31 20.87
N PHE A 109 -10.95 4.36 19.87
CA PHE A 109 -9.64 4.98 20.01
C PHE A 109 -9.66 6.37 19.38
N GLN A 110 -9.31 7.37 20.17
CA GLN A 110 -9.18 8.73 19.69
C GLN A 110 -8.15 8.81 18.55
N THR A 111 -8.59 9.32 17.41
CA THR A 111 -7.73 9.58 16.26
C THR A 111 -7.89 11.04 15.88
N ALA A 112 -6.82 11.81 16.00
CA ALA A 112 -6.83 13.25 15.80
C ALA A 112 -7.39 13.64 14.42
N GLY A 113 -8.34 14.57 14.41
CA GLY A 113 -8.96 15.03 13.17
C GLY A 113 -9.97 14.08 12.53
N LEU A 114 -10.23 12.90 13.11
CA LEU A 114 -11.26 11.96 12.67
C LEU A 114 -12.35 11.82 13.74
N GLN A 115 -13.62 11.76 13.32
CA GLN A 115 -14.70 11.54 14.27
C GLN A 115 -14.49 10.23 15.02
N THR A 116 -14.66 10.29 16.35
CA THR A 116 -14.57 9.12 17.24
C THR A 116 -15.80 9.08 18.13
N THR A 117 -16.64 8.07 17.97
CA THR A 117 -17.95 8.02 18.65
C THR A 117 -18.07 6.94 19.70
N ALA A 118 -17.21 5.91 19.67
CA ALA A 118 -17.34 4.71 20.49
C ALA A 118 -18.75 4.07 20.39
N GLY A 119 -19.46 4.30 19.27
CA GLY A 119 -20.84 3.84 19.05
C GLY A 119 -21.90 4.67 19.79
N SER A 120 -21.53 5.79 20.43
CA SER A 120 -22.45 6.64 21.19
C SER A 120 -22.98 7.80 20.35
N LEU A 121 -24.29 7.98 20.32
CA LEU A 121 -24.93 9.15 19.70
C LEU A 121 -24.53 10.47 20.38
N ALA A 122 -24.21 10.44 21.68
CA ALA A 122 -23.77 11.62 22.43
C ALA A 122 -22.42 12.17 21.91
N LEU A 123 -21.62 11.32 21.26
CA LEU A 123 -20.32 11.68 20.66
C LEU A 123 -20.41 11.91 19.15
N ARG A 124 -21.61 11.95 18.56
CA ARG A 124 -21.76 12.23 17.13
C ARG A 124 -21.14 13.60 16.79
N GLY A 125 -20.25 13.61 15.80
CA GLY A 125 -19.55 14.82 15.36
C GLY A 125 -18.34 15.19 16.23
N TRP A 126 -18.10 14.49 17.33
CA TRP A 126 -16.95 14.75 18.15
C TRP A 126 -15.65 14.31 17.47
N THR A 127 -14.70 15.21 17.36
CA THR A 127 -13.40 15.00 16.74
C THR A 127 -12.31 15.31 17.76
N PRO A 128 -11.53 14.32 18.21
CA PRO A 128 -10.45 14.54 19.16
C PRO A 128 -9.34 15.41 18.56
N ARG A 129 -8.67 16.18 19.42
CA ARG A 129 -7.52 17.00 19.03
C ARG A 129 -6.20 16.23 19.08
N GLU A 130 -6.17 15.11 19.80
CA GLU A 130 -4.98 14.30 20.02
C GLU A 130 -5.29 12.84 19.80
N ASP A 131 -4.28 12.10 19.38
CA ASP A 131 -4.36 10.66 19.23
C ASP A 131 -4.28 9.94 20.57
N ALA A 132 -5.00 8.84 20.68
CA ALA A 132 -4.73 7.86 21.73
C ALA A 132 -3.28 7.36 21.60
N THR A 133 -2.66 7.04 22.72
CA THR A 133 -1.27 6.56 22.77
C THR A 133 -1.00 5.40 21.81
N MET A 134 -1.97 4.50 21.63
CA MET A 134 -1.86 3.39 20.69
C MET A 134 -1.80 3.89 19.24
N VAL A 135 -2.69 4.82 18.86
CA VAL A 135 -2.75 5.38 17.50
C VAL A 135 -1.43 6.06 17.17
N ARG A 136 -0.95 6.94 18.06
CA ARG A 136 0.34 7.62 17.89
C ARG A 136 1.50 6.62 17.70
N ARG A 137 1.55 5.54 18.48
CA ARG A 137 2.58 4.50 18.32
C ARG A 137 2.52 3.78 16.98
N LEU A 138 1.32 3.58 16.42
CA LEU A 138 1.15 3.01 15.08
C LEU A 138 1.66 3.99 14.01
N GLU A 139 1.31 5.26 14.12
CA GLU A 139 1.76 6.31 13.20
C GLU A 139 3.28 6.51 13.29
N ASP A 140 3.86 6.56 14.49
CA ASP A 140 5.30 6.65 14.71
C ASP A 140 6.06 5.46 14.09
N ALA A 141 5.42 4.29 14.03
CA ALA A 141 5.95 3.13 13.33
C ALA A 141 5.75 3.18 11.80
N GLY A 142 5.08 4.22 11.26
CA GLY A 142 4.86 4.46 9.84
C GLY A 142 3.56 3.88 9.29
N ALA A 143 2.58 3.52 10.13
CA ALA A 143 1.25 3.09 9.71
C ALA A 143 0.43 4.27 9.12
N ILE A 144 -0.61 3.91 8.35
CA ILE A 144 -1.58 4.84 7.73
C ILE A 144 -3.01 4.44 8.14
#